data_df8810bddc8abcbb4e2497cc55e8f9ac
#
_entry.id   df8810bddc8abcbb4e2497cc55e8f9ac
#
_cell.length_a   1.000
_cell.length_b   1.000
_cell.length_c   1.000
_cell.angle_alpha   90.00
_cell.angle_beta   90.00
_cell.angle_gamma   90.00
#
_symmetry.space_group_name_H-M   'P 1'
#
loop_
_entity.id
_entity.type
_entity.pdbx_description
1 polymer ?
#
loop_
_entity_poly.entity_id
_entity_poly.type
_entity_poly.pdbx_seq_one_letter_code
_entity_poly.pdbx_strand_id
1 'polypeptide(L)'
;MKKILLIGLLVYFASQVNAQEYLFEFGTIRGLDALVTSESPEEVPIKWFDVNTGKDTWYFEGDDLVCKGLPIGVIRSEKQYQNFIMHIEWKHMEAGGNSGTFVWSSAVPGENRLPDGVEVQMLELDWVNQNKKDGVLPPIAYVHGELFGVGGVETIPDNPRGTRSKSIENRCLGKGEWNTYVVVCVDGVIKLSVNGKFVNGISQSTQRKGYICLESEGAPIHFRNLRITELPFGVVTDEQIAPLLN
;
A
#
# COMPACT_ATOMS: atom_id res chain seq x y z
N MET A 1 18.75 -10.31 48.55
CA MET A 1 18.71 -11.01 47.28
C MET A 1 17.29 -11.18 46.72
N LYS A 2 16.39 -10.16 46.78
CA LYS A 2 15.00 -10.24 46.25
C LYS A 2 14.62 -9.12 45.28
N LYS A 3 15.59 -8.27 44.88
CA LYS A 3 15.28 -7.13 43.94
C LYS A 3 15.67 -7.39 42.47
N ILE A 4 16.37 -8.48 42.15
CA ILE A 4 16.82 -8.74 40.77
C ILE A 4 15.77 -9.50 39.95
N LEU A 5 14.84 -10.20 40.63
CA LEU A 5 13.83 -11.01 39.93
C LEU A 5 12.65 -10.18 39.34
N LEU A 6 12.44 -8.95 39.86
CA LEU A 6 11.29 -8.10 39.42
C LEU A 6 11.62 -7.35 38.11
N ILE A 7 12.89 -7.06 37.84
CA ILE A 7 13.29 -6.34 36.61
C ILE A 7 13.29 -7.28 35.40
N GLY A 8 13.61 -8.56 35.60
CA GLY A 8 13.54 -9.55 34.52
C GLY A 8 12.12 -9.88 34.08
N LEU A 9 11.12 -9.78 34.98
CA LEU A 9 9.73 -10.05 34.64
C LEU A 9 9.07 -8.92 33.86
N LEU A 10 9.48 -7.65 34.13
CA LEU A 10 8.99 -6.48 33.40
C LEU A 10 9.53 -6.42 31.96
N VAL A 11 10.78 -6.85 31.74
CA VAL A 11 11.35 -6.90 30.39
C VAL A 11 10.74 -8.03 29.54
N TYR A 12 10.34 -9.15 30.17
CA TYR A 12 9.71 -10.28 29.47
C TYR A 12 8.25 -9.98 29.08
N PHE A 13 7.54 -9.17 29.87
CA PHE A 13 6.17 -8.72 29.50
C PHE A 13 6.17 -7.64 28.41
N ALA A 14 7.20 -6.81 28.33
CA ALA A 14 7.32 -5.81 27.27
C ALA A 14 7.61 -6.45 25.88
N SER A 15 8.16 -7.66 25.83
CA SER A 15 8.41 -8.38 24.57
C SER A 15 7.20 -9.15 24.03
N GLN A 16 6.07 -9.13 24.73
CA GLN A 16 4.80 -9.77 24.33
C GLN A 16 3.72 -8.73 23.96
N VAL A 17 4.09 -7.45 23.85
CA VAL A 17 3.16 -6.47 23.27
C VAL A 17 2.94 -6.89 21.83
N ASN A 18 1.70 -7.23 21.51
CA ASN A 18 1.30 -7.60 20.17
C ASN A 18 1.71 -6.45 19.22
N ALA A 19 2.55 -6.72 18.23
CA ALA A 19 3.04 -5.70 17.28
C ALA A 19 1.88 -4.86 16.68
N GLN A 20 0.71 -5.47 16.60
CA GLN A 20 -0.53 -4.85 16.15
C GLN A 20 -1.01 -3.75 17.12
N GLU A 21 -1.02 -3.98 18.44
CA GLU A 21 -1.40 -2.95 19.43
C GLU A 21 -0.45 -1.78 19.43
N TYR A 22 0.86 -2.06 19.30
CA TYR A 22 1.90 -1.01 19.29
C TYR A 22 1.81 -0.10 18.06
N LEU A 23 1.47 -0.64 16.89
CA LEU A 23 1.32 0.12 15.66
C LEU A 23 0.08 1.03 15.66
N PHE A 24 -0.94 0.72 16.47
CA PHE A 24 -2.20 1.48 16.52
C PHE A 24 -2.30 2.47 17.68
N GLU A 25 -1.52 2.33 18.75
CA GLU A 25 -1.46 3.31 19.84
C GLU A 25 -0.83 4.64 19.43
N PHE A 26 0.10 4.62 18.48
CA PHE A 26 0.80 5.81 17.99
C PHE A 26 0.12 6.44 16.78
N GLY A 27 -1.14 6.68 16.73
CA GLY A 27 -1.95 7.25 15.65
C GLY A 27 -1.37 8.40 14.80
N THR A 28 -0.04 8.58 14.81
CA THR A 28 0.72 9.49 13.97
C THR A 28 1.95 8.80 13.41
N ILE A 29 2.32 9.11 12.17
CA ILE A 29 3.51 8.63 11.46
C ILE A 29 4.82 8.83 12.22
N ARG A 30 4.92 9.89 13.05
CA ARG A 30 6.14 10.14 13.84
C ARG A 30 6.51 8.97 14.76
N GLY A 31 5.51 8.26 15.28
CA GLY A 31 5.75 7.04 16.04
C GLY A 31 6.23 5.88 15.17
N LEU A 32 5.67 5.74 13.97
CA LEU A 32 6.07 4.72 12.99
C LEU A 32 7.45 5.02 12.41
N ASP A 33 7.76 6.27 12.06
CA ASP A 33 9.08 6.67 11.60
C ASP A 33 10.15 6.37 12.68
N ALA A 34 9.85 6.60 13.95
CA ALA A 34 10.76 6.27 15.05
C ALA A 34 10.96 4.76 15.22
N LEU A 35 9.94 3.93 14.97
CA LEU A 35 10.05 2.47 14.99
C LEU A 35 10.81 1.92 13.79
N VAL A 36 10.70 2.58 12.64
CA VAL A 36 11.38 2.20 11.39
C VAL A 36 12.85 2.64 11.39
N THR A 37 13.18 3.76 12.05
CA THR A 37 14.55 4.34 12.04
C THR A 37 15.47 3.80 13.12
N SER A 38 14.99 3.03 14.11
CA SER A 38 15.82 2.63 15.24
C SER A 38 16.90 1.59 14.94
N GLU A 39 16.77 0.78 13.88
CA GLU A 39 17.84 -0.06 13.28
C GLU A 39 17.35 -0.49 11.89
N SER A 40 17.63 0.31 10.87
CA SER A 40 17.31 -0.08 9.49
C SER A 40 18.20 -1.25 9.07
N PRO A 41 17.65 -2.44 8.75
CA PRO A 41 18.37 -3.40 7.93
C PRO A 41 18.79 -2.68 6.64
N GLU A 42 19.95 -3.02 6.07
CA GLU A 42 20.38 -2.46 4.78
C GLU A 42 19.19 -2.39 3.83
N GLU A 43 18.88 -1.19 3.35
CA GLU A 43 17.81 -0.97 2.37
C GLU A 43 18.20 -1.72 1.09
N VAL A 44 17.70 -2.95 0.95
CA VAL A 44 17.88 -3.70 -0.29
C VAL A 44 16.91 -3.12 -1.31
N PRO A 45 17.39 -2.56 -2.43
CA PRO A 45 16.53 -2.03 -3.46
C PRO A 45 15.53 -3.10 -3.92
N ILE A 46 14.25 -2.74 -4.03
CA ILE A 46 13.23 -3.66 -4.53
C ILE A 46 13.50 -3.90 -6.01
N LYS A 47 13.69 -5.16 -6.38
CA LYS A 47 13.75 -5.56 -7.78
C LYS A 47 12.34 -5.67 -8.34
N TRP A 48 12.14 -5.06 -9.50
CA TRP A 48 10.86 -5.03 -10.20
C TRP A 48 10.89 -5.93 -11.42
N PHE A 49 9.78 -6.61 -11.66
CA PHE A 49 9.52 -7.39 -12.86
C PHE A 49 8.33 -6.80 -13.62
N ASP A 50 8.50 -6.53 -14.91
CA ASP A 50 7.39 -6.19 -15.79
C ASP A 50 6.52 -7.44 -15.98
N VAL A 51 5.23 -7.31 -15.66
CA VAL A 51 4.27 -8.40 -15.77
C VAL A 51 3.58 -8.36 -17.12
N ASN A 52 3.06 -7.20 -17.51
CA ASN A 52 2.24 -7.08 -18.72
C ASN A 52 2.17 -5.64 -19.26
N THR A 53 3.13 -4.80 -18.92
CA THR A 53 3.27 -3.47 -19.51
C THR A 53 4.15 -3.55 -20.77
N GLY A 54 4.87 -2.57 -21.11
CA GLY A 54 5.77 -2.56 -22.25
C GLY A 54 7.18 -2.23 -21.82
N LYS A 55 8.14 -2.69 -22.60
CA LYS A 55 9.57 -2.49 -22.37
C LYS A 55 9.98 -1.05 -21.98
N ASP A 56 9.27 -0.05 -22.50
CA ASP A 56 9.58 1.37 -22.28
C ASP A 56 8.54 2.09 -21.41
N THR A 57 7.64 1.36 -20.75
CA THR A 57 6.61 1.93 -19.88
C THR A 57 7.21 2.43 -18.58
N TRP A 58 8.20 1.69 -18.06
CA TRP A 58 8.88 1.99 -16.79
C TRP A 58 10.36 2.27 -17.02
N TYR A 59 10.88 3.33 -16.41
CA TYR A 59 12.30 3.66 -16.45
C TYR A 59 12.68 4.54 -15.25
N PHE A 60 13.97 4.63 -14.98
CA PHE A 60 14.48 5.53 -13.94
C PHE A 60 14.91 6.86 -14.54
N GLU A 61 14.52 7.96 -13.90
CA GLU A 61 15.02 9.31 -14.16
C GLU A 61 15.58 9.85 -12.84
N GLY A 62 16.92 9.81 -12.70
CA GLY A 62 17.56 10.00 -11.40
C GLY A 62 17.12 8.92 -10.42
N ASP A 63 16.59 9.34 -9.29
CA ASP A 63 16.06 8.43 -8.25
C ASP A 63 14.57 8.14 -8.40
N ASP A 64 13.89 8.78 -9.36
CA ASP A 64 12.47 8.57 -9.60
C ASP A 64 12.26 7.36 -10.52
N LEU A 65 11.40 6.44 -10.12
CA LEU A 65 10.84 5.42 -11.01
C LEU A 65 9.65 6.02 -11.75
N VAL A 66 9.81 6.20 -13.04
CA VAL A 66 8.80 6.84 -13.91
C VAL A 66 7.97 5.78 -14.60
N CYS A 67 6.64 5.97 -14.58
CA CYS A 67 5.68 5.24 -15.38
C CYS A 67 5.05 6.17 -16.42
N LYS A 68 5.02 5.75 -17.69
CA LYS A 68 4.34 6.50 -18.77
C LYS A 68 2.81 6.37 -18.78
N GLY A 69 2.27 5.45 -17.98
CA GLY A 69 0.82 5.20 -17.87
C GLY A 69 0.23 4.25 -18.91
N LEU A 70 0.94 3.88 -19.97
CA LEU A 70 0.46 2.96 -21.02
C LEU A 70 1.54 2.01 -21.50
N PRO A 71 1.18 0.77 -21.88
CA PRO A 71 -0.16 0.15 -21.77
C PRO A 71 -0.57 -0.08 -20.30
N ILE A 72 -1.88 -0.25 -20.06
CA ILE A 72 -2.40 -0.63 -18.74
C ILE A 72 -1.80 -1.98 -18.32
N GLY A 73 -1.34 -2.05 -17.09
CA GLY A 73 -0.72 -3.23 -16.51
C GLY A 73 0.10 -2.89 -15.27
N VAL A 74 0.92 -3.83 -14.84
CA VAL A 74 1.69 -3.68 -13.59
C VAL A 74 3.14 -4.13 -13.75
N ILE A 75 4.00 -3.55 -12.92
CA ILE A 75 5.24 -4.20 -12.48
C ILE A 75 5.02 -4.76 -11.09
N ARG A 76 5.74 -5.82 -10.72
CA ARG A 76 5.68 -6.43 -9.40
C ARG A 76 7.03 -6.59 -8.75
N SER A 77 7.04 -6.66 -7.42
CA SER A 77 8.24 -7.01 -6.66
C SER A 77 8.74 -8.43 -6.98
N GLU A 78 10.03 -8.69 -6.74
CA GLU A 78 10.64 -10.02 -6.92
C GLU A 78 10.04 -11.04 -5.95
N LYS A 79 9.88 -10.67 -4.69
CA LYS A 79 9.38 -11.56 -3.62
C LYS A 79 7.99 -11.16 -3.14
N GLN A 80 7.33 -12.11 -2.48
CA GLN A 80 6.10 -11.87 -1.74
C GLN A 80 6.42 -11.33 -0.34
N TYR A 81 5.53 -10.49 0.15
CA TYR A 81 5.55 -9.94 1.50
C TYR A 81 4.30 -10.36 2.27
N GLN A 82 4.44 -10.60 3.58
CA GLN A 82 3.34 -10.96 4.46
C GLN A 82 2.97 -9.79 5.39
N ASN A 83 3.71 -9.59 6.47
CA ASN A 83 3.54 -8.48 7.39
C ASN A 83 4.64 -7.45 7.12
N PHE A 84 4.26 -6.21 6.86
CA PHE A 84 5.22 -5.16 6.51
C PHE A 84 4.64 -3.76 6.67
N ILE A 85 5.54 -2.79 6.72
CA ILE A 85 5.24 -1.36 6.53
C ILE A 85 5.86 -0.95 5.20
N MET A 86 5.05 -0.38 4.31
CA MET A 86 5.50 0.20 3.06
C MET A 86 5.42 1.73 3.15
N HIS A 87 6.52 2.39 2.84
CA HIS A 87 6.58 3.82 2.57
C HIS A 87 6.77 4.02 1.07
N ILE A 88 6.00 4.89 0.47
CA ILE A 88 6.10 5.25 -0.95
C ILE A 88 5.70 6.69 -1.17
N GLU A 89 6.48 7.41 -1.98
CA GLU A 89 6.10 8.72 -2.50
C GLU A 89 5.70 8.61 -3.97
N TRP A 90 4.64 9.30 -4.34
CA TRP A 90 4.11 9.31 -5.70
C TRP A 90 3.64 10.69 -6.13
N LYS A 91 3.67 10.94 -7.45
CA LYS A 91 3.33 12.23 -8.05
C LYS A 91 2.75 12.03 -9.43
N HIS A 92 1.49 12.36 -9.64
CA HIS A 92 0.92 12.42 -10.98
C HIS A 92 1.45 13.64 -11.76
N MET A 93 1.76 13.42 -13.03
CA MET A 93 2.29 14.48 -13.91
C MET A 93 1.19 15.17 -14.71
N GLU A 94 -0.02 14.59 -14.75
CA GLU A 94 -1.18 15.10 -15.48
C GLU A 94 -2.40 15.16 -14.55
N ALA A 95 -3.30 16.11 -14.82
CA ALA A 95 -4.59 16.22 -14.14
C ALA A 95 -5.47 15.01 -14.47
N GLY A 96 -6.16 14.47 -13.48
CA GLY A 96 -7.06 13.33 -13.64
C GLY A 96 -6.35 12.00 -13.83
N GLY A 97 -5.04 11.92 -13.52
CA GLY A 97 -4.27 10.69 -13.60
C GLY A 97 -4.82 9.58 -12.70
N ASN A 98 -4.71 8.34 -13.17
CA ASN A 98 -5.06 7.13 -12.44
C ASN A 98 -3.83 6.23 -12.29
N SER A 99 -3.67 5.64 -11.12
CA SER A 99 -2.68 4.64 -10.76
C SER A 99 -3.04 4.06 -9.39
N GLY A 100 -2.30 3.05 -8.96
CA GLY A 100 -2.42 2.43 -7.66
C GLY A 100 -1.19 1.63 -7.29
N THR A 101 -1.13 1.23 -6.03
CA THR A 101 -0.24 0.15 -5.61
C THR A 101 -1.07 -0.99 -5.07
N PHE A 102 -0.72 -2.21 -5.47
CA PHE A 102 -1.33 -3.42 -4.93
C PHE A 102 -0.46 -3.99 -3.83
N VAL A 103 -1.09 -4.47 -2.79
CA VAL A 103 -0.45 -5.24 -1.73
C VAL A 103 -1.07 -6.62 -1.63
N TRP A 104 -0.28 -7.60 -1.22
CA TRP A 104 -0.67 -9.01 -1.18
C TRP A 104 -1.21 -9.52 -2.52
N SER A 105 -0.64 -9.06 -3.62
CA SER A 105 -1.19 -9.37 -4.94
C SER A 105 -0.70 -10.68 -5.52
N SER A 106 -1.49 -11.23 -6.45
CA SER A 106 -1.08 -12.36 -7.28
C SER A 106 0.05 -11.96 -8.24
N ALA A 107 0.79 -12.96 -8.71
CA ALA A 107 1.90 -12.76 -9.66
C ALA A 107 1.41 -12.48 -11.08
N VAL A 108 0.20 -12.93 -11.41
CA VAL A 108 -0.38 -12.89 -12.74
C VAL A 108 -1.62 -12.01 -12.71
N PRO A 109 -1.78 -11.11 -13.69
CA PRO A 109 -2.98 -10.30 -13.78
C PRO A 109 -4.20 -11.15 -14.14
N GLY A 110 -5.35 -10.74 -13.62
CA GLY A 110 -6.65 -11.26 -14.02
C GLY A 110 -7.07 -10.78 -15.42
N GLU A 111 -8.36 -10.93 -15.73
CA GLU A 111 -8.93 -10.55 -17.04
C GLU A 111 -8.80 -9.05 -17.35
N ASN A 112 -8.79 -8.22 -16.31
CA ASN A 112 -8.68 -6.75 -16.43
C ASN A 112 -7.25 -6.24 -16.56
N ARG A 113 -6.26 -7.11 -16.79
CA ARG A 113 -4.82 -6.80 -16.80
C ARG A 113 -4.23 -6.38 -15.45
N LEU A 114 -5.02 -6.35 -14.38
CA LEU A 114 -4.61 -6.06 -13.01
C LEU A 114 -4.57 -7.36 -12.19
N PRO A 115 -3.68 -7.46 -11.19
CA PRO A 115 -3.58 -8.65 -10.36
C PRO A 115 -4.73 -8.71 -9.35
N ASP A 116 -5.05 -9.92 -8.87
CA ASP A 116 -5.86 -10.06 -7.66
C ASP A 116 -5.05 -9.55 -6.47
N GLY A 117 -5.67 -8.78 -5.58
CA GLY A 117 -4.98 -8.21 -4.43
C GLY A 117 -5.80 -7.12 -3.76
N VAL A 118 -5.18 -6.38 -2.85
CA VAL A 118 -5.79 -5.16 -2.30
C VAL A 118 -5.13 -3.95 -2.94
N GLU A 119 -5.94 -3.13 -3.57
CA GLU A 119 -5.48 -1.89 -4.17
C GLU A 119 -5.53 -0.74 -3.17
N VAL A 120 -4.44 0.02 -3.14
CA VAL A 120 -4.31 1.32 -2.48
C VAL A 120 -4.32 2.37 -3.59
N GLN A 121 -5.47 2.97 -3.80
CA GLN A 121 -5.75 3.87 -4.92
C GLN A 121 -4.89 5.12 -4.89
N MET A 122 -4.37 5.52 -6.06
CA MET A 122 -3.60 6.75 -6.29
C MET A 122 -4.21 7.52 -7.46
N LEU A 123 -5.30 8.27 -7.20
CA LEU A 123 -5.91 9.14 -8.20
C LEU A 123 -5.46 10.59 -8.04
N GLU A 124 -5.31 11.29 -9.15
CA GLU A 124 -5.13 12.74 -9.13
C GLU A 124 -6.47 13.45 -8.86
N LEU A 125 -6.44 14.60 -8.18
CA LEU A 125 -7.64 15.26 -7.66
C LEU A 125 -8.69 15.63 -8.73
N ASP A 126 -8.24 15.96 -9.95
CA ASP A 126 -9.14 16.32 -11.04
C ASP A 126 -9.82 15.11 -11.72
N TRP A 127 -9.45 13.89 -11.31
CA TRP A 127 -10.03 12.67 -11.85
C TRP A 127 -11.58 12.68 -11.74
N VAL A 128 -12.11 13.16 -10.62
CA VAL A 128 -13.56 13.24 -10.41
C VAL A 128 -14.24 14.19 -11.41
N ASN A 129 -13.56 15.26 -11.81
CA ASN A 129 -14.08 16.20 -12.81
C ASN A 129 -14.10 15.60 -14.22
N GLN A 130 -13.11 14.79 -14.55
CA GLN A 130 -12.99 14.14 -15.87
C GLN A 130 -13.89 12.92 -16.00
N ASN A 131 -14.32 12.32 -14.87
CA ASN A 131 -15.13 11.11 -14.83
C ASN A 131 -16.59 11.37 -14.41
N LYS A 132 -17.11 12.56 -14.68
CA LYS A 132 -18.55 12.87 -14.50
C LYS A 132 -19.42 11.95 -15.34
N LYS A 133 -20.49 11.43 -14.72
CA LYS A 133 -21.54 10.71 -15.43
C LYS A 133 -22.83 11.51 -15.32
N ASP A 134 -23.42 11.86 -16.46
CA ASP A 134 -24.62 12.67 -16.52
C ASP A 134 -24.58 13.96 -15.70
N GLY A 135 -23.40 14.60 -15.66
CA GLY A 135 -23.17 15.81 -14.89
C GLY A 135 -22.90 15.58 -13.39
N VAL A 136 -22.99 14.34 -12.91
CA VAL A 136 -22.74 13.98 -11.51
C VAL A 136 -21.28 13.58 -11.33
N LEU A 137 -20.61 14.21 -10.35
CA LEU A 137 -19.24 13.87 -9.96
C LEU A 137 -19.20 12.53 -9.23
N PRO A 138 -18.21 11.66 -9.52
CA PRO A 138 -17.89 10.58 -8.60
C PRO A 138 -17.49 11.14 -7.22
N PRO A 139 -17.68 10.38 -6.14
CA PRO A 139 -17.28 10.83 -4.81
C PRO A 139 -15.79 11.13 -4.74
N ILE A 140 -15.41 12.29 -4.21
CA ILE A 140 -14.01 12.72 -4.01
C ILE A 140 -13.20 11.71 -3.17
N ALA A 141 -13.88 10.88 -2.35
CA ALA A 141 -13.27 9.81 -1.59
C ALA A 141 -12.46 8.81 -2.43
N TYR A 142 -12.70 8.71 -3.74
CA TYR A 142 -11.89 7.87 -4.65
C TYR A 142 -10.43 8.32 -4.72
N VAL A 143 -10.17 9.61 -4.71
CA VAL A 143 -8.84 10.18 -4.97
C VAL A 143 -7.93 10.25 -3.74
N HIS A 144 -8.42 9.98 -2.55
CA HIS A 144 -7.70 10.15 -1.30
C HIS A 144 -7.20 8.84 -0.66
N GLY A 145 -6.84 7.86 -1.45
CA GLY A 145 -6.36 6.57 -0.95
C GLY A 145 -7.52 5.65 -0.56
N GLU A 146 -8.43 5.38 -1.48
CA GLU A 146 -9.43 4.35 -1.29
C GLU A 146 -8.79 2.97 -1.24
N LEU A 147 -9.28 2.07 -0.37
CA LEU A 147 -8.81 0.70 -0.23
C LEU A 147 -9.89 -0.28 -0.63
N PHE A 148 -9.56 -1.26 -1.45
CA PHE A 148 -10.51 -2.29 -1.88
C PHE A 148 -9.84 -3.54 -2.44
N GLY A 149 -10.54 -4.68 -2.31
CA GLY A 149 -10.12 -5.92 -2.95
C GLY A 149 -10.42 -5.90 -4.46
N VAL A 150 -9.52 -6.49 -5.22
CA VAL A 150 -9.60 -6.70 -6.68
C VAL A 150 -9.47 -8.20 -6.97
N GLY A 151 -10.13 -8.68 -8.03
CA GLY A 151 -9.99 -10.05 -8.50
C GLY A 151 -10.53 -11.13 -7.55
N GLY A 152 -11.55 -10.82 -6.77
CA GLY A 152 -12.14 -11.76 -5.82
C GLY A 152 -11.51 -11.72 -4.41
N VAL A 153 -10.54 -10.85 -4.18
CA VAL A 153 -10.05 -10.58 -2.82
C VAL A 153 -11.11 -9.80 -2.03
N GLU A 154 -11.56 -10.36 -0.93
CA GLU A 154 -12.57 -9.75 -0.06
C GLU A 154 -11.90 -9.07 1.13
N THR A 155 -12.50 -7.96 1.59
CA THR A 155 -12.05 -7.19 2.74
C THR A 155 -13.26 -6.63 3.50
N ILE A 156 -13.06 -6.31 4.78
CA ILE A 156 -14.03 -5.52 5.56
C ILE A 156 -13.51 -4.08 5.64
N PRO A 157 -14.22 -3.10 5.05
CA PRO A 157 -13.81 -1.70 5.11
C PRO A 157 -14.01 -1.10 6.51
N ASP A 158 -13.04 -0.31 6.99
CA ASP A 158 -13.16 0.45 8.23
C ASP A 158 -14.15 1.62 8.07
N ASN A 159 -14.19 2.20 6.87
CA ASN A 159 -15.02 3.35 6.55
C ASN A 159 -15.79 3.10 5.25
N PRO A 160 -16.90 2.33 5.31
CA PRO A 160 -17.54 1.72 4.16
C PRO A 160 -18.07 2.70 3.11
N ARG A 161 -17.84 2.35 1.83
CA ARG A 161 -18.52 2.83 0.64
C ARG A 161 -18.78 1.62 -0.26
N GLY A 162 -19.84 0.90 -0.01
CA GLY A 162 -20.02 -0.44 -0.55
C GLY A 162 -18.96 -1.39 0.00
N THR A 163 -18.27 -2.14 -0.86
CA THR A 163 -17.16 -3.03 -0.53
C THR A 163 -15.81 -2.32 -0.37
N ARG A 164 -15.75 -1.01 -0.65
CA ARG A 164 -14.55 -0.19 -0.59
C ARG A 164 -14.48 0.60 0.72
N SER A 165 -13.29 0.91 1.18
CA SER A 165 -13.06 1.78 2.32
C SER A 165 -12.55 3.14 1.85
N LYS A 166 -13.28 4.19 2.16
CA LYS A 166 -12.94 5.58 1.80
C LYS A 166 -12.12 6.25 2.91
N SER A 167 -11.26 7.17 2.53
CA SER A 167 -10.55 8.01 3.49
C SER A 167 -11.53 8.92 4.26
N ILE A 168 -11.25 9.11 5.55
CA ILE A 168 -12.02 9.99 6.43
C ILE A 168 -11.63 11.46 6.29
N GLU A 169 -10.51 11.74 5.63
CA GLU A 169 -9.94 13.09 5.46
C GLU A 169 -9.27 13.22 4.08
N ASN A 170 -9.45 14.36 3.45
CA ASN A 170 -8.87 14.68 2.15
C ASN A 170 -7.47 15.24 2.35
N ARG A 171 -6.43 14.49 1.98
CA ARG A 171 -5.04 14.89 2.19
C ARG A 171 -4.15 14.82 0.95
N CYS A 172 -4.59 14.19 -0.14
CA CYS A 172 -3.83 14.14 -1.37
C CYS A 172 -3.64 15.55 -1.97
N LEU A 173 -2.46 15.76 -2.54
CA LEU A 173 -2.09 16.93 -3.31
C LEU A 173 -2.29 16.65 -4.80
N GLY A 174 -2.46 17.69 -5.61
CA GLY A 174 -2.71 17.59 -7.03
C GLY A 174 -1.48 17.29 -7.87
N LYS A 175 -1.67 17.34 -9.20
CA LYS A 175 -0.59 17.07 -10.16
C LYS A 175 0.66 17.91 -9.91
N GLY A 176 1.81 17.29 -10.09
CA GLY A 176 3.11 17.93 -9.88
C GLY A 176 3.59 17.95 -8.43
N GLU A 177 2.72 17.57 -7.48
CA GLU A 177 3.05 17.56 -6.07
C GLU A 177 3.27 16.13 -5.56
N TRP A 178 4.27 15.97 -4.70
CA TRP A 178 4.57 14.69 -4.08
C TRP A 178 3.58 14.35 -2.96
N ASN A 179 3.01 13.17 -3.04
CA ASN A 179 2.22 12.56 -1.98
C ASN A 179 3.00 11.43 -1.31
N THR A 180 2.84 11.29 -0.01
CA THR A 180 3.45 10.22 0.78
C THR A 180 2.36 9.28 1.29
N TYR A 181 2.49 7.99 0.96
CA TYR A 181 1.72 6.93 1.59
C TYR A 181 2.59 6.13 2.55
N VAL A 182 2.04 5.82 3.73
CA VAL A 182 2.52 4.74 4.58
C VAL A 182 1.42 3.71 4.71
N VAL A 183 1.70 2.50 4.27
CA VAL A 183 0.77 1.37 4.25
C VAL A 183 1.26 0.32 5.22
N VAL A 184 0.50 0.08 6.28
CA VAL A 184 0.78 -0.95 7.29
C VAL A 184 -0.06 -2.16 6.98
N CYS A 185 0.56 -3.30 6.71
CA CYS A 185 -0.07 -4.57 6.35
C CYS A 185 0.28 -5.62 7.40
N VAL A 186 -0.70 -6.05 8.21
CA VAL A 186 -0.51 -7.03 9.28
C VAL A 186 -1.72 -7.96 9.39
N ASP A 187 -1.51 -9.25 9.19
CA ASP A 187 -2.50 -10.32 9.42
C ASP A 187 -3.91 -10.05 8.83
N GLY A 188 -3.94 -9.53 7.60
CA GLY A 188 -5.18 -9.21 6.90
C GLY A 188 -5.78 -7.85 7.25
N VAL A 189 -5.07 -7.05 8.05
CA VAL A 189 -5.42 -5.65 8.34
C VAL A 189 -4.50 -4.73 7.52
N ILE A 190 -5.08 -3.72 6.88
CA ILE A 190 -4.32 -2.65 6.23
C ILE A 190 -4.73 -1.31 6.84
N LYS A 191 -3.75 -0.48 7.16
CA LYS A 191 -3.95 0.90 7.52
C LYS A 191 -3.15 1.81 6.62
N LEU A 192 -3.80 2.85 6.12
CA LEU A 192 -3.21 3.82 5.20
C LEU A 192 -3.05 5.19 5.88
N SER A 193 -1.84 5.70 5.80
CA SER A 193 -1.57 7.10 6.05
C SER A 193 -1.31 7.85 4.74
N VAL A 194 -1.89 9.04 4.64
CA VAL A 194 -1.70 9.96 3.52
C VAL A 194 -1.13 11.26 4.07
N ASN A 195 0.05 11.67 3.56
CA ASN A 195 0.70 12.92 3.93
C ASN A 195 0.72 13.17 5.44
N GLY A 196 1.20 12.17 6.19
CA GLY A 196 1.47 12.29 7.62
C GLY A 196 0.33 11.92 8.57
N LYS A 197 -0.82 11.41 8.10
CA LYS A 197 -1.94 11.03 8.98
C LYS A 197 -2.63 9.77 8.51
N PHE A 198 -2.94 8.85 9.43
CA PHE A 198 -3.79 7.69 9.14
C PHE A 198 -5.22 8.15 8.83
N VAL A 199 -5.71 7.76 7.67
CA VAL A 199 -7.01 8.21 7.14
C VAL A 199 -7.91 7.09 6.64
N ASN A 200 -7.38 5.88 6.46
CA ASN A 200 -8.15 4.77 5.91
C ASN A 200 -7.65 3.43 6.42
N GLY A 201 -8.48 2.40 6.30
CA GLY A 201 -8.11 1.04 6.62
C GLY A 201 -9.13 0.01 6.13
N ILE A 202 -8.69 -1.22 6.14
CA ILE A 202 -9.51 -2.43 5.95
C ILE A 202 -9.06 -3.50 6.94
N SER A 203 -9.90 -4.51 7.11
CA SER A 203 -9.57 -5.71 7.88
C SER A 203 -10.07 -6.97 7.18
N GLN A 204 -9.68 -8.12 7.72
CA GLN A 204 -10.08 -9.46 7.27
C GLN A 204 -9.85 -9.71 5.77
N SER A 205 -8.75 -9.17 5.21
CA SER A 205 -8.38 -9.51 3.85
C SER A 205 -8.24 -11.03 3.69
N THR A 206 -8.83 -11.57 2.63
CA THR A 206 -8.72 -13.00 2.29
C THR A 206 -7.32 -13.36 1.82
N GLN A 207 -6.59 -12.45 1.16
CA GLN A 207 -5.15 -12.59 0.89
C GLN A 207 -4.34 -11.81 1.93
N ARG A 208 -3.29 -12.43 2.48
CA ARG A 208 -2.45 -11.89 3.56
C ARG A 208 -0.96 -12.05 3.31
N LYS A 209 -0.61 -12.58 2.14
CA LYS A 209 0.76 -12.69 1.62
C LYS A 209 0.71 -12.65 0.10
N GLY A 210 1.57 -11.85 -0.51
CA GLY A 210 1.62 -11.70 -1.96
C GLY A 210 2.65 -10.65 -2.38
N TYR A 211 2.64 -10.35 -3.66
CA TYR A 211 3.53 -9.35 -4.24
C TYR A 211 3.04 -7.93 -3.97
N ILE A 212 3.96 -6.98 -4.09
CA ILE A 212 3.64 -5.55 -4.21
C ILE A 212 3.70 -5.24 -5.71
N CYS A 213 2.66 -4.57 -6.23
CA CYS A 213 2.64 -4.10 -7.61
C CYS A 213 2.49 -2.59 -7.67
N LEU A 214 3.06 -1.98 -8.70
CA LEU A 214 2.79 -0.61 -9.10
C LEU A 214 2.08 -0.61 -10.45
N GLU A 215 1.09 0.26 -10.57
CA GLU A 215 0.16 0.25 -11.70
C GLU A 215 0.49 1.32 -12.73
N SER A 216 0.40 0.93 -13.99
CA SER A 216 0.35 1.78 -15.16
C SER A 216 -1.10 1.88 -15.61
N GLU A 217 -1.78 3.03 -15.46
CA GLU A 217 -3.20 3.17 -15.75
C GLU A 217 -3.58 4.53 -16.37
N GLY A 218 -3.03 4.78 -17.53
CA GLY A 218 -3.51 5.84 -18.44
C GLY A 218 -2.80 7.18 -18.35
N ALA A 219 -2.07 7.48 -17.27
CA ALA A 219 -1.38 8.75 -17.11
C ALA A 219 0.04 8.60 -16.55
N PRO A 220 0.97 9.53 -16.89
CA PRO A 220 2.32 9.50 -16.32
C PRO A 220 2.30 9.77 -14.82
N ILE A 221 3.03 8.91 -14.09
CA ILE A 221 3.20 9.01 -12.65
C ILE A 221 4.66 8.70 -12.28
N HIS A 222 5.19 9.41 -11.30
CA HIS A 222 6.51 9.18 -10.74
C HIS A 222 6.39 8.60 -9.35
N PHE A 223 7.29 7.68 -9.01
CA PHE A 223 7.43 7.07 -7.69
C PHE A 223 8.86 7.25 -7.20
N ARG A 224 9.03 7.42 -5.91
CA ARG A 224 10.34 7.43 -5.26
C ARG A 224 10.25 7.02 -3.80
N ASN A 225 11.38 6.88 -3.13
CA ASN A 225 11.48 6.58 -1.70
C ASN A 225 10.63 5.37 -1.28
N LEU A 226 10.51 4.35 -2.18
CA LEU A 226 9.78 3.15 -1.87
C LEU A 226 10.64 2.25 -0.98
N ARG A 227 10.18 2.05 0.25
CA ARG A 227 10.86 1.25 1.28
C ARG A 227 9.89 0.27 1.90
N ILE A 228 10.34 -0.95 2.16
CA ILE A 228 9.57 -1.99 2.83
C ILE A 228 10.31 -2.40 4.09
N THR A 229 9.65 -2.24 5.22
CA THR A 229 10.12 -2.81 6.50
C THR A 229 9.29 -4.05 6.78
N GLU A 230 9.92 -5.22 6.71
CA GLU A 230 9.26 -6.48 7.04
C GLU A 230 9.08 -6.60 8.55
N LEU A 231 7.89 -7.02 8.95
CA LEU A 231 7.52 -7.28 10.33
C LEU A 231 7.53 -8.80 10.60
N PRO A 232 7.54 -9.24 11.86
CA PRO A 232 7.43 -10.66 12.20
C PRO A 232 6.24 -11.32 11.50
N PHE A 233 6.43 -12.55 11.05
CA PHE A 233 5.38 -13.31 10.40
C PHE A 233 4.24 -13.64 11.37
N GLY A 234 3.01 -13.40 10.91
CA GLY A 234 1.80 -13.94 11.53
C GLY A 234 1.52 -15.37 11.03
N VAL A 235 0.36 -15.87 11.36
CA VAL A 235 -0.13 -17.17 10.88
C VAL A 235 -0.98 -16.93 9.63
N VAL A 236 -0.59 -17.55 8.50
CA VAL A 236 -1.40 -17.57 7.27
C VAL A 236 -1.61 -19.02 6.83
N THR A 237 -2.77 -19.31 6.27
CA THR A 237 -3.06 -20.60 5.62
C THR A 237 -2.71 -20.50 4.13
N ASP A 238 -2.61 -21.63 3.43
CA ASP A 238 -2.27 -21.66 2.01
C ASP A 238 -3.27 -20.88 1.14
N GLU A 239 -4.55 -20.88 1.53
CA GLU A 239 -5.62 -20.14 0.84
C GLU A 239 -5.47 -18.61 0.97
N GLN A 240 -4.70 -18.14 1.95
CA GLN A 240 -4.44 -16.72 2.19
C GLN A 240 -3.17 -16.22 1.49
N ILE A 241 -2.44 -17.11 0.84
CA ILE A 241 -1.23 -16.78 0.07
C ILE A 241 -1.62 -16.56 -1.39
N ALA A 242 -1.25 -15.42 -1.94
CA ALA A 242 -1.46 -15.15 -3.36
C ALA A 242 -0.70 -16.18 -4.23
N PRO A 243 -1.29 -16.64 -5.35
CA PRO A 243 -0.68 -17.62 -6.22
C PRO A 243 0.72 -17.21 -6.70
N LEU A 244 1.64 -18.16 -6.71
CA LEU A 244 2.94 -18.02 -7.34
C LEU A 244 2.82 -18.25 -8.86
N LEU A 245 3.79 -17.73 -9.60
CA LEU A 245 4.02 -18.20 -10.98
C LEU A 245 4.59 -19.61 -10.91
N ASN A 246 3.96 -20.54 -11.62
CA ASN A 246 4.49 -21.87 -11.88
C ASN A 246 5.49 -21.85 -13.04
#